data_8a02d957a9d885ac36f34603f1852350
#
_entry.id   8a02d957a9d885ac36f34603f1852350
#
_cell.length_a   1.000
_cell.length_b   1.000
_cell.length_c   1.000
_cell.angle_alpha   90.00
_cell.angle_beta   90.00
_cell.angle_gamma   90.00
#
_symmetry.space_group_name_H-M   'P 1'
#
loop_
_entity.id
_entity.type
_entity.pdbx_description
1 polymer ?
#
loop_
_entity_poly.entity_id
_entity_poly.type
_entity_poly.pdbx_seq_one_letter_code
_entity_poly.pdbx_strand_id
1 'polypeptide(L)'
;MKEDKLTQLQDEIGYHFQNLSLLNNALTHSSYANERHWKYERNNERLEFLGDAVLELVSSDYIFSNHKDMVEGKMTKLRASLVCEMSLASSAREIKLGEYLKLGHGEWVTGGGKRDSILSDAFEAVIGAIYLDGGLNPAREFILQYVLSDIEKKQLFYDSKTILQEIIQSKFHEKTNLSYALEKEEGPDHNKIGRAHV
;
A
#
# COMPACT_ATOMS: atom_id res chain seq x y z
N MET A 1 -18.16 12.38 -4.96
CA MET A 1 -17.51 11.70 -6.09
C MET A 1 -18.61 11.24 -7.01
N LYS A 2 -18.48 11.42 -8.33
CA LYS A 2 -19.54 10.97 -9.25
C LYS A 2 -19.54 9.43 -9.23
N GLU A 3 -20.73 8.83 -9.35
CA GLU A 3 -20.94 7.38 -9.34
C GLU A 3 -20.06 6.67 -10.39
N ASP A 4 -19.84 7.31 -11.54
CA ASP A 4 -18.95 6.86 -12.62
C ASP A 4 -17.50 6.59 -12.16
N LYS A 5 -16.95 7.43 -11.24
CA LYS A 5 -15.56 7.23 -10.76
C LYS A 5 -15.43 6.02 -9.83
N LEU A 6 -16.42 5.75 -8.99
CA LEU A 6 -16.39 4.55 -8.13
C LEU A 6 -16.54 3.27 -8.96
N THR A 7 -17.36 3.31 -10.00
CA THR A 7 -17.51 2.19 -10.95
C THR A 7 -16.18 1.91 -11.64
N GLN A 8 -15.52 2.95 -12.16
CA GLN A 8 -14.22 2.82 -12.80
C GLN A 8 -13.17 2.19 -11.86
N LEU A 9 -13.11 2.62 -10.59
CA LEU A 9 -12.19 2.01 -9.63
C LEU A 9 -12.52 0.54 -9.37
N GLN A 10 -13.80 0.17 -9.25
CA GLN A 10 -14.23 -1.22 -9.09
C GLN A 10 -13.81 -2.10 -10.27
N ASP A 11 -13.91 -1.58 -11.49
CA ASP A 11 -13.43 -2.27 -12.70
C ASP A 11 -11.90 -2.45 -12.67
N GLU A 12 -11.16 -1.41 -12.26
CA GLU A 12 -9.69 -1.45 -12.15
C GLU A 12 -9.22 -2.47 -11.09
N ILE A 13 -9.89 -2.53 -9.93
CA ILE A 13 -9.52 -3.46 -8.85
C ILE A 13 -10.09 -4.88 -9.03
N GLY A 14 -10.99 -5.08 -10.00
CA GLY A 14 -11.62 -6.37 -10.27
C GLY A 14 -12.63 -6.83 -9.20
N TYR A 15 -13.13 -5.89 -8.37
CA TYR A 15 -14.10 -6.20 -7.32
C TYR A 15 -15.24 -5.18 -7.27
N HIS A 16 -16.48 -5.67 -7.40
CA HIS A 16 -17.70 -4.86 -7.33
C HIS A 16 -18.37 -4.98 -5.97
N PHE A 17 -18.42 -3.88 -5.24
CA PHE A 17 -18.99 -3.81 -3.91
C PHE A 17 -20.51 -3.94 -3.91
N GLN A 18 -21.05 -4.79 -3.03
CA GLN A 18 -22.47 -4.84 -2.71
C GLN A 18 -22.87 -3.60 -1.89
N ASN A 19 -21.99 -3.14 -1.02
CA ASN A 19 -22.14 -1.94 -0.21
C ASN A 19 -21.09 -0.88 -0.57
N LEU A 20 -21.40 -0.03 -1.54
CA LEU A 20 -20.54 1.08 -1.98
C LEU A 20 -20.12 2.04 -0.86
N SER A 21 -20.84 2.05 0.27
CA SER A 21 -20.44 2.91 1.40
C SER A 21 -19.11 2.48 2.03
N LEU A 22 -18.76 1.20 1.97
CA LEU A 22 -17.47 0.69 2.45
C LEU A 22 -16.32 1.22 1.60
N LEU A 23 -16.42 1.10 0.26
CA LEU A 23 -15.43 1.67 -0.65
C LEU A 23 -15.30 3.18 -0.46
N ASN A 24 -16.45 3.87 -0.39
CA ASN A 24 -16.48 5.32 -0.19
C ASN A 24 -15.80 5.75 1.13
N ASN A 25 -15.93 4.94 2.17
CA ASN A 25 -15.27 5.16 3.46
C ASN A 25 -13.76 4.90 3.37
N ALA A 26 -13.34 3.80 2.72
CA ALA A 26 -11.94 3.48 2.47
C ALA A 26 -11.19 4.60 1.72
N LEU A 27 -11.88 5.29 0.82
CA LEU A 27 -11.32 6.42 0.05
C LEU A 27 -11.40 7.76 0.78
N THR A 28 -11.88 7.82 2.01
CA THR A 28 -12.06 9.05 2.77
C THR A 28 -10.97 9.19 3.83
N HIS A 29 -9.98 10.03 3.58
CA HIS A 29 -8.91 10.33 4.53
C HIS A 29 -9.44 11.16 5.72
N SER A 30 -8.81 11.04 6.88
CA SER A 30 -9.20 11.74 8.12
C SER A 30 -9.23 13.26 7.94
N SER A 31 -8.33 13.86 7.18
CA SER A 31 -8.33 15.29 6.89
C SER A 31 -9.61 15.79 6.22
N TYR A 32 -10.17 14.97 5.30
CA TYR A 32 -11.43 15.30 4.65
C TYR A 32 -12.63 15.22 5.59
N ALA A 33 -12.65 14.22 6.45
CA ALA A 33 -13.70 14.05 7.45
C ALA A 33 -13.65 15.19 8.49
N ASN A 34 -12.45 15.55 8.95
CA ASN A 34 -12.22 16.63 9.92
C ASN A 34 -12.69 18.01 9.40
N GLU A 35 -12.37 18.37 8.15
CA GLU A 35 -12.85 19.63 7.56
C GLU A 35 -14.38 19.72 7.47
N ARG A 36 -15.07 18.58 7.44
CA ARG A 36 -16.54 18.49 7.38
C ARG A 36 -17.19 18.26 8.73
N HIS A 37 -16.39 18.22 9.79
CA HIS A 37 -16.86 17.88 11.15
C HIS A 37 -17.62 16.55 11.20
N TRP A 38 -17.19 15.58 10.38
CA TRP A 38 -17.77 14.24 10.39
C TRP A 38 -17.27 13.46 11.59
N LYS A 39 -18.07 12.51 12.04
CA LYS A 39 -17.62 11.56 13.07
C LYS A 39 -16.45 10.71 12.53
N TYR A 40 -15.54 10.33 13.42
CA TYR A 40 -14.35 9.51 13.12
C TYR A 40 -14.67 8.19 12.37
N GLU A 41 -15.91 7.68 12.52
CA GLU A 41 -16.38 6.47 11.83
C GLU A 41 -16.50 6.63 10.31
N ARG A 42 -16.39 7.86 9.80
CA ARG A 42 -16.53 8.19 8.37
C ARG A 42 -15.22 8.45 7.66
N ASN A 43 -14.10 8.08 8.27
CA ASN A 43 -12.78 8.08 7.62
C ASN A 43 -12.26 6.64 7.46
N ASN A 44 -11.12 6.47 6.82
CA ASN A 44 -10.55 5.17 6.48
C ASN A 44 -9.78 4.48 7.62
N GLU A 45 -9.41 5.16 8.70
CA GLU A 45 -8.52 4.64 9.76
C GLU A 45 -8.98 3.28 10.35
N ARG A 46 -10.29 3.10 10.56
CA ARG A 46 -10.80 1.82 11.07
C ARG A 46 -10.76 0.69 10.06
N LEU A 47 -10.92 1.01 8.77
CA LEU A 47 -10.80 0.04 7.69
C LEU A 47 -9.34 -0.31 7.43
N GLU A 48 -8.43 0.64 7.52
CA GLU A 48 -6.98 0.47 7.50
C GLU A 48 -6.56 -0.54 8.57
N PHE A 49 -6.91 -0.28 9.84
CA PHE A 49 -6.61 -1.20 10.94
C PHE A 49 -7.07 -2.64 10.69
N LEU A 50 -8.27 -2.82 10.12
CA LEU A 50 -8.78 -4.15 9.79
C LEU A 50 -8.08 -4.74 8.56
N GLY A 51 -7.81 -3.90 7.57
CA GLY A 51 -7.14 -4.28 6.32
C GLY A 51 -5.71 -4.75 6.55
N ASP A 52 -4.96 -4.07 7.42
CA ASP A 52 -3.63 -4.50 7.87
C ASP A 52 -3.67 -5.92 8.44
N ALA A 53 -4.58 -6.21 9.35
CA ALA A 53 -4.72 -7.55 9.94
C ALA A 53 -5.05 -8.63 8.87
N VAL A 54 -5.90 -8.32 7.90
CA VAL A 54 -6.24 -9.23 6.78
C VAL A 54 -5.04 -9.43 5.86
N LEU A 55 -4.32 -8.37 5.54
CA LEU A 55 -3.12 -8.38 4.73
C LEU A 55 -2.02 -9.24 5.36
N GLU A 56 -1.75 -9.04 6.65
CA GLU A 56 -0.79 -9.82 7.43
C GLU A 56 -1.15 -11.31 7.45
N LEU A 57 -2.42 -11.66 7.67
CA LEU A 57 -2.89 -13.04 7.66
C LEU A 57 -2.68 -13.70 6.30
N VAL A 58 -3.14 -13.05 5.23
CA VAL A 58 -3.08 -13.62 3.87
C VAL A 58 -1.63 -13.75 3.40
N SER A 59 -0.80 -12.75 3.66
CA SER A 59 0.62 -12.77 3.29
C SER A 59 1.37 -13.87 4.06
N SER A 60 1.08 -14.06 5.34
CA SER A 60 1.67 -15.12 6.17
C SER A 60 1.27 -16.51 5.67
N ASP A 61 -0.01 -16.72 5.39
CA ASP A 61 -0.52 -17.98 4.87
C ASP A 61 0.11 -18.33 3.50
N TYR A 62 0.21 -17.34 2.63
CA TYR A 62 0.84 -17.51 1.32
C TYR A 62 2.33 -17.89 1.44
N ILE A 63 3.11 -17.15 2.25
CA ILE A 63 4.54 -17.41 2.46
C ILE A 63 4.72 -18.80 3.06
N PHE A 64 3.98 -19.14 4.11
CA PHE A 64 4.05 -20.44 4.77
C PHE A 64 3.77 -21.60 3.81
N SER A 65 2.76 -21.45 2.95
CA SER A 65 2.31 -22.49 2.04
C SER A 65 3.26 -22.71 0.85
N ASN A 66 3.90 -21.62 0.35
CA ASN A 66 4.68 -21.64 -0.88
C ASN A 66 6.21 -21.70 -0.65
N HIS A 67 6.70 -21.42 0.55
CA HIS A 67 8.13 -21.38 0.88
C HIS A 67 8.46 -22.39 2.00
N LYS A 68 8.20 -23.69 1.77
CA LYS A 68 8.30 -24.76 2.78
C LYS A 68 9.67 -24.92 3.42
N ASP A 69 10.74 -24.56 2.70
CA ASP A 69 12.13 -24.67 3.18
C ASP A 69 12.63 -23.38 3.87
N MET A 70 11.75 -22.37 3.97
CA MET A 70 12.13 -21.07 4.54
C MET A 70 11.99 -21.12 6.07
N VAL A 71 13.04 -20.75 6.79
CA VAL A 71 13.00 -20.63 8.25
C VAL A 71 12.21 -19.38 8.68
N GLU A 72 11.66 -19.41 9.89
CA GLU A 72 10.75 -18.37 10.42
C GLU A 72 11.31 -16.95 10.24
N GLY A 73 12.57 -16.69 10.62
CA GLY A 73 13.17 -15.36 10.50
C GLY A 73 13.25 -14.84 9.05
N LYS A 74 13.37 -15.73 8.05
CA LYS A 74 13.31 -15.34 6.65
C LYS A 74 11.88 -15.07 6.19
N MET A 75 10.91 -15.85 6.65
CA MET A 75 9.49 -15.61 6.38
C MET A 75 9.05 -14.26 6.92
N THR A 76 9.45 -13.91 8.14
CA THR A 76 9.15 -12.62 8.77
C THR A 76 9.77 -11.45 7.98
N LYS A 77 11.03 -11.56 7.55
CA LYS A 77 11.67 -10.53 6.71
C LYS A 77 11.00 -10.39 5.36
N LEU A 78 10.66 -11.51 4.71
CA LEU A 78 9.95 -11.49 3.44
C LEU A 78 8.59 -10.82 3.58
N ARG A 79 7.79 -11.21 4.58
CA ARG A 79 6.50 -10.55 4.84
C ARG A 79 6.68 -9.05 5.03
N ALA A 80 7.58 -8.62 5.91
CA ALA A 80 7.84 -7.20 6.15
C ALA A 80 8.19 -6.43 4.86
N SER A 81 8.92 -7.04 3.92
CA SER A 81 9.25 -6.41 2.64
C SER A 81 8.04 -6.24 1.72
N LEU A 82 7.06 -7.15 1.82
CA LEU A 82 5.86 -7.15 0.97
C LEU A 82 4.78 -6.20 1.47
N VAL A 83 4.64 -6.06 2.80
CA VAL A 83 3.57 -5.27 3.43
C VAL A 83 4.05 -3.92 3.96
N CYS A 84 5.27 -3.50 3.67
CA CYS A 84 5.77 -2.19 4.08
C CYS A 84 5.08 -1.04 3.31
N GLU A 85 5.03 0.14 3.91
CA GLU A 85 4.46 1.38 3.36
C GLU A 85 4.82 1.57 1.87
N MET A 86 6.10 1.47 1.53
CA MET A 86 6.58 1.71 0.17
C MET A 86 6.05 0.67 -0.84
N SER A 87 5.95 -0.61 -0.45
CA SER A 87 5.41 -1.67 -1.29
C SER A 87 3.91 -1.45 -1.53
N LEU A 88 3.16 -1.16 -0.47
CA LEU A 88 1.72 -0.89 -0.56
C LEU A 88 1.42 0.39 -1.34
N ALA A 89 2.21 1.45 -1.15
CA ALA A 89 2.09 2.68 -1.94
C ALA A 89 2.35 2.42 -3.43
N SER A 90 3.29 1.53 -3.78
CA SER A 90 3.52 1.11 -5.16
C SER A 90 2.29 0.40 -5.74
N SER A 91 1.70 -0.55 -5.01
CA SER A 91 0.48 -1.24 -5.41
C SER A 91 -0.71 -0.27 -5.55
N ALA A 92 -0.82 0.71 -4.62
CA ALA A 92 -1.83 1.76 -4.70
C ALA A 92 -1.69 2.65 -5.96
N ARG A 93 -0.45 2.91 -6.40
CA ARG A 93 -0.19 3.65 -7.64
C ARG A 93 -0.55 2.86 -8.89
N GLU A 94 -0.33 1.56 -8.88
CA GLU A 94 -0.70 0.67 -9.99
C GLU A 94 -2.19 0.79 -10.32
N ILE A 95 -3.05 0.84 -9.30
CA ILE A 95 -4.50 1.04 -9.44
C ILE A 95 -4.91 2.53 -9.41
N LYS A 96 -3.96 3.46 -9.49
CA LYS A 96 -4.19 4.92 -9.46
C LYS A 96 -5.04 5.39 -8.26
N LEU A 97 -4.95 4.69 -7.12
CA LEU A 97 -5.81 4.91 -5.96
C LEU A 97 -5.84 6.38 -5.50
N GLY A 98 -4.70 7.08 -5.61
CA GLY A 98 -4.59 8.50 -5.23
C GLY A 98 -5.54 9.45 -5.96
N GLU A 99 -6.01 9.11 -7.18
CA GLU A 99 -6.96 9.91 -7.96
C GLU A 99 -8.40 9.83 -7.42
N TYR A 100 -8.67 8.81 -6.62
CA TYR A 100 -9.98 8.54 -6.04
C TYR A 100 -10.10 8.99 -4.58
N LEU A 101 -8.97 9.36 -3.93
CA LEU A 101 -8.97 9.77 -2.54
C LEU A 101 -9.69 11.09 -2.30
N LYS A 102 -10.43 11.14 -1.21
CA LYS A 102 -11.00 12.35 -0.64
C LYS A 102 -10.07 12.88 0.43
N LEU A 103 -9.40 13.97 0.11
CA LEU A 103 -8.45 14.64 0.97
C LEU A 103 -9.01 16.00 1.39
N GLY A 104 -8.68 16.45 2.59
CA GLY A 104 -8.89 17.83 2.98
C GLY A 104 -8.06 18.79 2.11
N HIS A 105 -8.44 20.06 2.06
CA HIS A 105 -7.81 21.05 1.19
C HIS A 105 -6.30 21.14 1.42
N GLY A 106 -5.86 21.16 2.69
CA GLY A 106 -4.43 21.22 3.04
C GLY A 106 -3.64 20.03 2.48
N GLU A 107 -4.15 18.82 2.67
CA GLU A 107 -3.51 17.58 2.13
C GLU A 107 -3.53 17.55 0.61
N TRP A 108 -4.62 18.00 0.00
CA TRP A 108 -4.72 18.07 -1.46
C TRP A 108 -3.67 19.01 -2.06
N VAL A 109 -3.54 20.22 -1.53
CA VAL A 109 -2.59 21.24 -2.02
C VAL A 109 -1.13 20.80 -1.85
N THR A 110 -0.82 20.05 -0.79
CA THR A 110 0.53 19.51 -0.53
C THR A 110 0.82 18.19 -1.25
N GLY A 111 -0.06 17.75 -2.16
CA GLY A 111 0.15 16.56 -2.95
C GLY A 111 -0.10 15.25 -2.20
N GLY A 112 -0.96 15.27 -1.17
CA GLY A 112 -1.27 14.10 -0.33
C GLY A 112 -1.69 12.85 -1.11
N GLY A 113 -2.38 13.01 -2.26
CA GLY A 113 -2.75 11.88 -3.13
C GLY A 113 -1.57 11.14 -3.80
N LYS A 114 -0.33 11.62 -3.62
CA LYS A 114 0.91 10.99 -4.10
C LYS A 114 1.83 10.54 -2.96
N ARG A 115 1.48 10.85 -1.72
CA ARG A 115 2.29 10.56 -0.54
C ARG A 115 2.16 9.09 -0.17
N ASP A 116 3.30 8.42 0.08
CA ASP A 116 3.36 6.98 0.33
C ASP A 116 2.50 6.57 1.52
N SER A 117 2.60 7.26 2.65
CA SER A 117 1.82 6.95 3.84
C SER A 117 0.31 7.02 3.60
N ILE A 118 -0.19 8.05 2.89
CA ILE A 118 -1.62 8.17 2.58
C ILE A 118 -2.10 7.09 1.60
N LEU A 119 -1.23 6.72 0.65
CA LEU A 119 -1.53 5.69 -0.33
C LEU A 119 -1.55 4.29 0.28
N SER A 120 -0.58 3.97 1.15
CA SER A 120 -0.53 2.68 1.87
C SER A 120 -1.74 2.51 2.78
N ASP A 121 -2.05 3.50 3.62
CA ASP A 121 -3.19 3.47 4.54
C ASP A 121 -4.52 3.29 3.79
N ALA A 122 -4.68 4.01 2.66
CA ALA A 122 -5.87 3.87 1.83
C ALA A 122 -5.94 2.50 1.13
N PHE A 123 -4.80 1.92 0.75
CA PHE A 123 -4.76 0.59 0.15
C PHE A 123 -5.17 -0.49 1.16
N GLU A 124 -4.67 -0.43 2.38
CA GLU A 124 -5.10 -1.29 3.48
C GLU A 124 -6.60 -1.09 3.77
N ALA A 125 -7.07 0.15 3.78
CA ALA A 125 -8.49 0.42 3.98
C ALA A 125 -9.36 -0.18 2.87
N VAL A 126 -8.90 -0.25 1.62
CA VAL A 126 -9.60 -0.95 0.53
C VAL A 126 -9.63 -2.46 0.80
N ILE A 127 -8.54 -3.07 1.28
CA ILE A 127 -8.52 -4.48 1.69
C ILE A 127 -9.56 -4.73 2.78
N GLY A 128 -9.59 -3.89 3.81
CA GLY A 128 -10.57 -3.97 4.89
C GLY A 128 -12.02 -3.83 4.40
N ALA A 129 -12.25 -2.94 3.44
CA ALA A 129 -13.56 -2.74 2.82
C ALA A 129 -14.00 -3.98 2.01
N ILE A 130 -13.12 -4.56 1.19
CA ILE A 130 -13.40 -5.80 0.42
C ILE A 130 -13.70 -6.95 1.40
N TYR A 131 -12.92 -7.07 2.47
CA TYR A 131 -13.14 -8.10 3.49
C TYR A 131 -14.51 -7.99 4.17
N LEU A 132 -14.94 -6.78 4.53
CA LEU A 132 -16.26 -6.58 5.15
C LEU A 132 -17.42 -6.80 4.17
N ASP A 133 -17.21 -6.53 2.90
CA ASP A 133 -18.25 -6.66 1.86
C ASP A 133 -18.40 -8.10 1.35
N GLY A 134 -17.27 -8.77 1.06
CA GLY A 134 -17.24 -10.06 0.38
C GLY A 134 -16.58 -11.19 1.17
N GLY A 135 -15.99 -10.90 2.34
CA GLY A 135 -15.28 -11.87 3.16
C GLY A 135 -13.82 -12.08 2.73
N LEU A 136 -13.20 -13.12 3.29
CA LEU A 136 -11.76 -13.36 3.15
C LEU A 136 -11.35 -13.73 1.72
N ASN A 137 -12.16 -14.47 0.97
CA ASN A 137 -11.76 -14.95 -0.35
C ASN A 137 -11.51 -13.82 -1.36
N PRO A 138 -12.43 -12.86 -1.61
CA PRO A 138 -12.13 -11.76 -2.52
C PRO A 138 -11.02 -10.84 -1.99
N ALA A 139 -10.89 -10.63 -0.68
CA ALA A 139 -9.76 -9.89 -0.12
C ALA A 139 -8.43 -10.61 -0.39
N ARG A 140 -8.39 -11.94 -0.29
CA ARG A 140 -7.24 -12.78 -0.63
C ARG A 140 -6.87 -12.64 -2.11
N GLU A 141 -7.85 -12.72 -3.02
CA GLU A 141 -7.60 -12.56 -4.46
C GLU A 141 -7.00 -11.20 -4.78
N PHE A 142 -7.53 -10.13 -4.19
CA PHE A 142 -6.99 -8.79 -4.32
C PHE A 142 -5.54 -8.67 -3.82
N ILE A 143 -5.25 -9.21 -2.63
CA ILE A 143 -3.88 -9.22 -2.05
C ILE A 143 -2.92 -10.02 -2.93
N LEU A 144 -3.32 -11.20 -3.39
CA LEU A 144 -2.50 -12.03 -4.29
C LEU A 144 -2.16 -11.29 -5.58
N GLN A 145 -3.12 -10.59 -6.16
CA GLN A 145 -2.95 -9.88 -7.42
C GLN A 145 -2.03 -8.67 -7.30
N TYR A 146 -2.19 -7.84 -6.28
CA TYR A 146 -1.53 -6.53 -6.20
C TYR A 146 -0.36 -6.49 -5.22
N VAL A 147 -0.33 -7.36 -4.21
CA VAL A 147 0.75 -7.36 -3.23
C VAL A 147 1.74 -8.50 -3.47
N LEU A 148 1.26 -9.69 -3.81
CA LEU A 148 2.07 -10.91 -3.87
C LEU A 148 2.43 -11.35 -5.29
N SER A 149 2.03 -10.61 -6.33
CA SER A 149 2.32 -10.98 -7.74
C SER A 149 3.79 -10.88 -8.13
N ASP A 150 4.56 -9.95 -7.56
CA ASP A 150 5.94 -9.66 -7.94
C ASP A 150 6.92 -9.77 -6.75
N ILE A 151 6.79 -10.85 -5.97
CA ILE A 151 7.54 -11.05 -4.71
C ILE A 151 9.05 -10.89 -4.92
N GLU A 152 9.62 -11.50 -5.96
CA GLU A 152 11.07 -11.46 -6.23
C GLU A 152 11.58 -10.03 -6.45
N LYS A 153 10.84 -9.21 -7.20
CA LYS A 153 11.21 -7.82 -7.45
C LYS A 153 11.12 -6.97 -6.18
N LYS A 154 10.05 -7.16 -5.40
CA LYS A 154 9.83 -6.43 -4.14
C LYS A 154 10.89 -6.79 -3.12
N GLN A 155 11.26 -8.06 -3.01
CA GLN A 155 12.31 -8.55 -2.13
C GLN A 155 13.68 -7.96 -2.52
N LEU A 156 14.06 -8.01 -3.80
CA LEU A 156 15.33 -7.44 -4.28
C LEU A 156 15.45 -5.94 -3.98
N PHE A 157 14.36 -5.20 -4.13
CA PHE A 157 14.35 -3.78 -3.83
C PHE A 157 14.52 -3.49 -2.32
N TYR A 158 13.80 -4.23 -1.48
CA TYR A 158 13.90 -4.12 -0.02
C TYR A 158 15.28 -4.52 0.47
N ASP A 159 15.82 -5.65 0.00
CA ASP A 159 17.16 -6.15 0.39
C ASP A 159 18.24 -5.14 -0.02
N SER A 160 18.16 -4.57 -1.22
CA SER A 160 19.13 -3.56 -1.69
C SER A 160 19.12 -2.31 -0.81
N LYS A 161 17.94 -1.82 -0.41
CA LYS A 161 17.79 -0.66 0.48
C LYS A 161 18.34 -0.97 1.88
N THR A 162 18.01 -2.13 2.42
CA THR A 162 18.45 -2.57 3.76
C THR A 162 19.97 -2.75 3.80
N ILE A 163 20.55 -3.43 2.80
CA ILE A 163 21.99 -3.62 2.67
C ILE A 163 22.72 -2.27 2.58
N LEU A 164 22.22 -1.36 1.76
CA LEU A 164 22.80 -0.03 1.63
C LEU A 164 22.75 0.74 2.96
N GLN A 165 21.63 0.66 3.67
CA GLN A 165 21.44 1.29 4.97
C GLN A 165 22.40 0.71 6.04
N GLU A 166 22.56 -0.62 6.07
CA GLU A 166 23.51 -1.32 6.96
C GLU A 166 24.96 -0.92 6.65
N ILE A 167 25.35 -0.84 5.38
CA ILE A 167 26.70 -0.41 4.97
C ILE A 167 26.98 1.02 5.41
N ILE A 168 26.03 1.93 5.25
CA ILE A 168 26.20 3.33 5.64
C ILE A 168 26.25 3.47 7.15
N GLN A 169 25.36 2.81 7.89
CA GLN A 169 25.36 2.83 9.36
C GLN A 169 26.65 2.22 9.95
N SER A 170 27.21 1.18 9.31
CA SER A 170 28.48 0.57 9.76
C SER A 170 29.70 1.44 9.50
N LYS A 171 29.67 2.26 8.44
CA LYS A 171 30.79 3.15 8.07
C LYS A 171 30.76 4.52 8.76
N PHE A 172 29.58 5.01 9.06
CA PHE A 172 29.37 6.34 9.64
C PHE A 172 28.69 6.16 11.01
N HIS A 173 29.48 6.12 12.07
CA HIS A 173 29.03 5.88 13.46
C HIS A 173 28.15 6.96 14.07
N GLU A 174 27.77 7.99 13.33
CA GLU A 174 26.86 9.05 13.77
C GLU A 174 25.53 8.99 13.01
N LYS A 175 24.46 9.52 13.63
CA LYS A 175 23.11 9.62 13.09
C LYS A 175 23.08 10.33 11.73
N THR A 176 23.44 9.63 10.67
CA THR A 176 23.31 10.12 9.31
C THR A 176 21.88 9.87 8.85
N ASN A 177 21.14 10.95 8.58
CA ASN A 177 19.86 10.87 7.91
C ASN A 177 20.13 10.50 6.45
N LEU A 178 19.83 9.25 6.09
CA LEU A 178 19.86 8.80 4.71
C LEU A 178 18.61 9.35 4.01
N SER A 179 18.80 10.16 2.98
CA SER A 179 17.70 10.61 2.12
C SER A 179 17.88 10.01 0.72
N TYR A 180 16.79 9.52 0.15
CA TYR A 180 16.78 9.02 -1.23
C TYR A 180 16.14 10.07 -2.12
N ALA A 181 16.89 10.54 -3.12
CA ALA A 181 16.35 11.40 -4.17
C ALA A 181 16.31 10.61 -5.49
N LEU A 182 15.18 10.59 -6.16
CA LEU A 182 15.07 10.00 -7.49
C LEU A 182 15.74 10.93 -8.49
N GLU A 183 16.88 10.54 -9.06
CA GLU A 183 17.61 11.34 -10.05
C GLU A 183 17.14 11.09 -11.47
N LYS A 184 16.80 9.86 -11.81
CA LYS A 184 16.43 9.47 -13.16
C LYS A 184 15.65 8.17 -13.19
N GLU A 185 14.63 8.11 -14.02
CA GLU A 185 13.95 6.87 -14.40
C GLU A 185 14.26 6.56 -15.85
N GLU A 186 14.69 5.34 -16.16
CA GLU A 186 14.92 4.84 -17.51
C GLU A 186 14.21 3.50 -17.70
N GLY A 187 13.55 3.34 -18.84
CA GLY A 187 12.89 2.10 -19.25
C GLY A 187 11.41 2.31 -19.60
N PRO A 188 10.76 1.30 -20.19
CA PRO A 188 9.34 1.34 -20.48
C PRO A 188 8.51 1.39 -19.20
N ASP A 189 7.31 1.96 -19.24
CA ASP A 189 6.45 2.23 -18.07
C ASP A 189 6.21 1.03 -17.15
N HIS A 190 6.32 -0.18 -17.66
CA HIS A 190 6.17 -1.43 -16.93
C HIS A 190 7.49 -2.03 -16.40
N ASN A 191 8.64 -1.38 -16.68
CA ASN A 191 9.97 -1.87 -16.24
C ASN A 191 10.97 -0.71 -16.10
N LYS A 192 10.59 0.33 -15.35
CA LYS A 192 11.45 1.48 -15.07
C LYS A 192 12.55 1.10 -14.08
N ILE A 193 13.77 1.45 -14.41
CA ILE A 193 14.94 1.37 -13.51
C ILE A 193 15.22 2.78 -13.01
N GLY A 194 15.01 3.02 -11.71
CA GLY A 194 15.34 4.29 -11.07
C GLY A 194 16.80 4.32 -10.62
N ARG A 195 17.47 5.46 -10.77
CA ARG A 195 18.72 5.78 -10.08
C ARG A 195 18.40 6.69 -8.91
N ALA A 196 18.83 6.31 -7.71
CA ALA A 196 18.74 7.16 -6.54
C ALA A 196 20.12 7.65 -6.15
N HIS A 197 20.22 8.91 -5.76
CA HIS A 197 21.40 9.47 -5.10
C HIS A 197 21.25 9.32 -3.58
N VAL A 198 22.35 8.99 -2.92
CA VAL A 198 22.44 8.76 -1.48
C VAL A 198 23.31 9.83 -0.86
#